data_98be27c2c0304c0e2d70f1123966f259
#
_entry.id   98be27c2c0304c0e2d70f1123966f259
#
_cell.length_a   1.000
_cell.length_b   1.000
_cell.length_c   1.000
_cell.angle_alpha   90.00
_cell.angle_beta   90.00
_cell.angle_gamma   90.00
#
_symmetry.space_group_name_H-M   'P 1'
#
loop_
_entity.id
_entity.type
_entity.pdbx_description
1 polymer ?
#
loop_
_entity_poly.entity_id
_entity_poly.type
_entity_poly.pdbx_seq_one_letter_code
_entity_poly.pdbx_strand_id
1 'polypeptide(L)'
;MPRILDDDLFYRVQSMMNKNKNAPARTHGEGEYLLTTKLFCGHCKEMMVGYGGTSKTGRQYHYYMCKNARKKKCGKKIVSKSYIEDRVVNECLKMLTEEKIRFIAKKVAEECAKSPDNLTAKALKKAIREADTAIENLWKAIEQGQAVEMLTGRLNKRMAEKAELEAQLAIEENKKITLTEAQILAFLDYVCEMPADDVNKRRAIINIFVHSIYLYDDHFTLIINASKKPLSIDNI
;
A
#
# COMPACT_ATOMS: atom_id res chain seq x y z
N MET A 1 21.80 -6.42 19.38
CA MET A 1 21.31 -5.24 18.66
C MET A 1 19.91 -4.92 19.14
N PRO A 2 19.58 -3.67 19.46
CA PRO A 2 18.22 -3.31 19.83
C PRO A 2 17.26 -3.56 18.67
N ARG A 3 16.08 -4.09 18.96
CA ARG A 3 15.01 -4.27 17.97
C ARG A 3 14.48 -2.90 17.53
N ILE A 4 14.58 -2.62 16.24
CA ILE A 4 14.14 -1.35 15.64
C ILE A 4 12.67 -1.43 15.17
N LEU A 5 12.17 -2.64 14.88
CA LEU A 5 10.83 -2.90 14.36
C LEU A 5 10.08 -3.88 15.26
N ASP A 6 8.77 -3.70 15.35
CA ASP A 6 7.86 -4.66 15.97
C ASP A 6 7.78 -5.95 15.14
N ASP A 7 7.71 -7.10 15.82
CA ASP A 7 7.68 -8.42 15.18
C ASP A 7 6.49 -8.53 14.21
N ASP A 8 5.30 -8.05 14.57
CA ASP A 8 4.11 -8.07 13.72
C ASP A 8 4.31 -7.27 12.43
N LEU A 9 4.91 -6.10 12.51
CA LEU A 9 5.23 -5.29 11.34
C LEU A 9 6.28 -5.99 10.47
N PHE A 10 7.31 -6.54 11.07
CA PHE A 10 8.36 -7.28 10.37
C PHE A 10 7.79 -8.46 9.59
N TYR A 11 6.98 -9.32 10.24
CA TYR A 11 6.40 -10.49 9.57
C TYR A 11 5.36 -10.10 8.50
N ARG A 12 4.61 -9.02 8.69
CA ARG A 12 3.71 -8.48 7.65
C ARG A 12 4.49 -8.04 6.43
N VAL A 13 5.57 -7.27 6.62
CA VAL A 13 6.42 -6.81 5.51
C VAL A 13 7.08 -8.01 4.83
N GLN A 14 7.62 -8.99 5.56
CA GLN A 14 8.20 -10.21 5.00
C GLN A 14 7.16 -11.01 4.19
N SER A 15 5.93 -11.14 4.68
CA SER A 15 4.85 -11.79 3.95
C SER A 15 4.52 -11.06 2.63
N MET A 16 4.46 -9.72 2.67
CA MET A 16 4.24 -8.89 1.46
C MET A 16 5.41 -9.00 0.48
N MET A 17 6.65 -8.97 0.96
CA MET A 17 7.84 -9.14 0.12
C MET A 17 7.87 -10.53 -0.53
N ASN A 18 7.53 -11.59 0.20
CA ASN A 18 7.46 -12.95 -0.33
C ASN A 18 6.35 -13.11 -1.39
N LYS A 19 5.19 -12.47 -1.21
CA LYS A 19 4.14 -12.41 -2.23
C LYS A 19 4.63 -11.69 -3.50
N ASN A 20 5.38 -10.62 -3.35
CA ASN A 20 5.87 -9.81 -4.45
C ASN A 20 7.15 -10.37 -5.10
N LYS A 21 7.90 -11.24 -4.42
CA LYS A 21 9.15 -11.83 -4.93
C LYS A 21 8.99 -12.58 -6.26
N ASN A 22 7.82 -13.16 -6.48
CA ASN A 22 7.48 -13.87 -7.72
C ASN A 22 6.61 -13.04 -8.67
N ALA A 23 6.37 -11.76 -8.38
CA ALA A 23 5.68 -10.88 -9.30
C ALA A 23 6.53 -10.72 -10.56
N PRO A 24 5.94 -10.83 -11.76
CA PRO A 24 6.67 -10.57 -12.99
C PRO A 24 7.22 -9.16 -12.97
N ALA A 25 8.47 -8.99 -13.41
CA ALA A 25 9.08 -7.68 -13.56
C ALA A 25 8.14 -6.79 -14.40
N ARG A 26 7.99 -5.54 -13.99
CA ARG A 26 7.23 -4.56 -14.77
C ARG A 26 7.96 -4.35 -16.08
N THR A 27 7.48 -4.97 -17.15
CA THR A 27 8.02 -4.75 -18.47
C THR A 27 7.49 -3.43 -19.00
N HIS A 28 8.39 -2.57 -19.44
CA HIS A 28 8.11 -1.39 -20.24
C HIS A 28 7.78 -1.81 -21.67
N GLY A 29 6.76 -2.63 -21.89
CA GLY A 29 6.34 -3.12 -23.19
C GLY A 29 4.96 -2.63 -23.56
N GLU A 30 4.68 -2.52 -24.86
CA GLU A 30 3.35 -2.29 -25.40
C GLU A 30 2.35 -3.27 -24.80
N GLY A 31 1.40 -2.76 -24.04
CA GLY A 31 0.37 -3.58 -23.41
C GLY A 31 0.49 -3.71 -21.89
N GLU A 32 0.30 -2.60 -21.18
CA GLU A 32 0.26 -2.62 -19.73
C GLU A 32 -0.85 -3.55 -19.20
N TYR A 33 -0.47 -4.50 -18.34
CA TYR A 33 -1.37 -5.46 -17.73
C TYR A 33 -1.83 -4.95 -16.36
N LEU A 34 -3.04 -4.41 -16.28
CA LEU A 34 -3.56 -3.74 -15.08
C LEU A 34 -3.80 -4.68 -13.90
N LEU A 35 -4.09 -5.96 -14.16
CA LEU A 35 -4.36 -6.97 -13.12
C LEU A 35 -3.11 -7.74 -12.68
N THR A 36 -1.93 -7.30 -13.07
CA THR A 36 -0.66 -7.90 -12.63
C THR A 36 -0.59 -7.91 -11.10
N THR A 37 -0.19 -9.02 -10.51
CA THR A 37 -0.13 -9.30 -9.07
C THR A 37 -1.47 -9.48 -8.35
N LYS A 38 -2.60 -9.21 -9.02
CA LYS A 38 -3.94 -9.29 -8.43
C LYS A 38 -4.78 -10.43 -8.99
N LEU A 39 -4.42 -10.98 -10.16
CA LEU A 39 -5.17 -12.02 -10.83
C LEU A 39 -4.57 -13.41 -10.56
N PHE A 40 -5.41 -14.31 -10.02
CA PHE A 40 -5.06 -15.67 -9.65
C PHE A 40 -5.96 -16.69 -10.37
N CYS A 41 -5.42 -17.85 -10.63
CA CYS A 41 -6.17 -18.97 -11.18
C CYS A 41 -7.15 -19.55 -10.15
N GLY A 42 -8.44 -19.68 -10.48
CA GLY A 42 -9.44 -20.28 -9.60
C GLY A 42 -9.17 -21.75 -9.30
N HIS A 43 -8.55 -22.50 -10.24
CA HIS A 43 -8.28 -23.93 -10.07
C HIS A 43 -7.07 -24.19 -9.16
N CYS A 44 -5.91 -23.64 -9.47
CA CYS A 44 -4.67 -23.95 -8.75
C CYS A 44 -4.17 -22.84 -7.83
N LYS A 45 -4.90 -21.73 -7.75
CA LYS A 45 -4.59 -20.56 -6.91
C LYS A 45 -3.25 -19.86 -7.23
N GLU A 46 -2.58 -20.30 -8.28
CA GLU A 46 -1.33 -19.68 -8.74
C GLU A 46 -1.62 -18.38 -9.51
N MET A 47 -0.65 -17.48 -9.52
CA MET A 47 -0.75 -16.20 -10.21
C MET A 47 -0.95 -16.37 -11.73
N MET A 48 -1.79 -15.53 -12.31
CA MET A 48 -1.90 -15.39 -13.75
C MET A 48 -1.00 -14.25 -14.23
N VAL A 49 -0.28 -14.51 -15.31
CA VAL A 49 0.71 -13.59 -15.88
C VAL A 49 0.30 -13.14 -17.27
N GLY A 50 0.74 -11.95 -17.66
CA GLY A 50 0.56 -11.47 -19.02
C GLY A 50 1.24 -12.37 -20.05
N TYR A 51 0.54 -12.63 -21.13
CA TYR A 51 1.01 -13.41 -22.27
C TYR A 51 0.61 -12.72 -23.56
N GLY A 52 1.59 -12.49 -24.46
CA GLY A 52 1.38 -11.92 -25.78
C GLY A 52 1.44 -13.00 -26.85
N GLY A 53 0.61 -12.87 -27.86
CA GLY A 53 0.61 -13.70 -29.05
C GLY A 53 0.52 -12.83 -30.31
N THR A 54 1.30 -13.14 -31.33
CA THR A 54 1.22 -12.47 -32.64
C THR A 54 0.53 -13.40 -33.64
N SER A 55 -0.50 -12.89 -34.33
CA SER A 55 -1.18 -13.64 -35.40
C SER A 55 -0.30 -13.75 -36.64
N LYS A 56 -0.69 -14.62 -37.56
CA LYS A 56 -0.04 -14.74 -38.88
C LYS A 56 -0.07 -13.42 -39.68
N THR A 57 -1.04 -12.56 -39.38
CA THR A 57 -1.20 -11.24 -40.02
C THR A 57 -0.43 -10.12 -39.32
N GLY A 58 0.44 -10.45 -38.33
CA GLY A 58 1.23 -9.46 -37.58
C GLY A 58 0.49 -8.78 -36.43
N ARG A 59 -0.81 -9.03 -36.27
CA ARG A 59 -1.58 -8.40 -35.17
C ARG A 59 -1.22 -9.01 -33.83
N GLN A 60 -0.92 -8.17 -32.84
CA GLN A 60 -0.62 -8.57 -31.47
C GLN A 60 -1.90 -8.73 -30.66
N TYR A 61 -1.96 -9.79 -29.87
CA TYR A 61 -3.03 -10.10 -28.93
C TYR A 61 -2.47 -10.27 -27.53
N HIS A 62 -3.18 -9.77 -26.55
CA HIS A 62 -2.76 -9.78 -25.15
C HIS A 62 -3.73 -10.63 -24.32
N TYR A 63 -3.17 -11.51 -23.49
CA TYR A 63 -3.92 -12.48 -22.69
C TYR A 63 -3.36 -12.55 -21.27
N TYR A 64 -4.15 -13.07 -20.36
CA TYR A 64 -3.67 -13.58 -19.07
C TYR A 64 -3.61 -15.11 -19.12
N MET A 65 -2.50 -15.69 -18.67
CA MET A 65 -2.27 -17.13 -18.61
C MET A 65 -1.86 -17.53 -17.20
N CYS A 66 -2.41 -18.64 -16.71
CA CYS A 66 -1.98 -19.23 -15.45
C CYS A 66 -0.52 -19.70 -15.53
N LYS A 67 0.31 -19.36 -14.55
CA LYS A 67 1.73 -19.73 -14.50
C LYS A 67 1.93 -21.25 -14.52
N ASN A 68 1.03 -22.01 -13.86
CA ASN A 68 1.04 -23.47 -13.88
C ASN A 68 0.48 -24.06 -15.19
N ALA A 69 -0.49 -23.41 -15.84
CA ALA A 69 -0.96 -23.83 -17.16
C ALA A 69 0.16 -23.71 -18.22
N ARG A 70 0.97 -22.65 -18.15
CA ARG A 70 2.18 -22.51 -18.98
C ARG A 70 3.15 -23.68 -18.83
N LYS A 71 3.21 -24.28 -17.64
CA LYS A 71 4.03 -25.46 -17.33
C LYS A 71 3.30 -26.78 -17.53
N LYS A 72 2.12 -26.78 -18.16
CA LYS A 72 1.24 -27.96 -18.35
C LYS A 72 0.79 -28.64 -17.03
N LYS A 73 0.80 -27.91 -15.90
CA LYS A 73 0.39 -28.40 -14.58
C LYS A 73 -1.01 -27.93 -14.15
N CYS A 74 -1.73 -27.21 -15.03
CA CYS A 74 -3.08 -26.71 -14.78
C CYS A 74 -3.84 -26.64 -16.10
N GLY A 75 -5.12 -26.99 -16.08
CA GLY A 75 -5.99 -26.98 -17.28
C GLY A 75 -6.65 -25.63 -17.58
N LYS A 76 -6.34 -24.56 -16.80
CA LYS A 76 -6.95 -23.23 -16.99
C LYS A 76 -6.64 -22.66 -18.37
N LYS A 77 -7.70 -22.30 -19.10
CA LYS A 77 -7.60 -21.65 -20.41
C LYS A 77 -7.07 -20.21 -20.28
N ILE A 78 -6.43 -19.72 -21.32
CA ILE A 78 -6.03 -18.32 -21.43
C ILE A 78 -7.27 -17.43 -21.56
N VAL A 79 -7.18 -16.21 -21.05
CA VAL A 79 -8.27 -15.23 -21.09
C VAL A 79 -7.79 -13.95 -21.73
N SER A 80 -8.62 -13.32 -22.59
CA SER A 80 -8.30 -12.02 -23.19
C SER A 80 -8.07 -10.97 -22.12
N LYS A 81 -7.00 -10.20 -22.28
CA LYS A 81 -6.65 -9.08 -21.38
C LYS A 81 -7.76 -8.04 -21.31
N SER A 82 -8.21 -7.55 -22.48
CA SER A 82 -9.25 -6.52 -22.55
C SER A 82 -10.54 -6.99 -21.88
N TYR A 83 -10.96 -8.22 -22.19
CA TYR A 83 -12.19 -8.78 -21.64
C TYR A 83 -12.21 -8.80 -20.11
N ILE A 84 -11.17 -9.36 -19.48
CA ILE A 84 -11.19 -9.51 -18.02
C ILE A 84 -10.94 -8.16 -17.31
N GLU A 85 -10.10 -7.28 -17.87
CA GLU A 85 -9.87 -5.96 -17.30
C GLU A 85 -11.14 -5.11 -17.38
N ASP A 86 -11.86 -5.11 -18.52
CA ASP A 86 -13.14 -4.41 -18.69
C ASP A 86 -14.20 -4.90 -17.71
N ARG A 87 -14.32 -6.21 -17.57
CA ARG A 87 -15.27 -6.81 -16.61
C ARG A 87 -14.99 -6.40 -15.18
N VAL A 88 -13.74 -6.48 -14.75
CA VAL A 88 -13.34 -6.12 -13.39
C VAL A 88 -13.58 -4.63 -13.12
N VAL A 89 -13.18 -3.75 -14.05
CA VAL A 89 -13.38 -2.31 -13.90
C VAL A 89 -14.86 -1.98 -13.83
N ASN A 90 -15.68 -2.56 -14.71
CA ASN A 90 -17.12 -2.32 -14.73
C ASN A 90 -17.80 -2.79 -13.43
N GLU A 91 -17.40 -3.95 -12.89
CA GLU A 91 -17.95 -4.43 -11.62
C GLU A 91 -17.54 -3.52 -10.45
N CYS A 92 -16.29 -3.00 -10.45
CA CYS A 92 -15.86 -2.02 -9.47
C CYS A 92 -16.66 -0.72 -9.58
N LEU A 93 -16.92 -0.23 -10.80
CA LEU A 93 -17.72 0.99 -11.04
C LEU A 93 -19.17 0.84 -10.59
N LYS A 94 -19.81 -0.31 -10.83
CA LYS A 94 -21.18 -0.58 -10.34
C LYS A 94 -21.28 -0.52 -8.81
N MET A 95 -20.19 -0.78 -8.10
CA MET A 95 -20.15 -0.70 -6.65
C MET A 95 -19.93 0.72 -6.14
N LEU A 96 -19.49 1.65 -6.98
CA LEU A 96 -19.22 3.05 -6.63
C LEU A 96 -20.51 3.91 -6.74
N THR A 97 -21.46 3.64 -5.83
CA THR A 97 -22.58 4.55 -5.64
C THR A 97 -22.16 5.73 -4.76
N GLU A 98 -22.81 6.87 -4.90
CA GLU A 98 -22.52 8.09 -4.14
C GLU A 98 -22.50 7.85 -2.62
N GLU A 99 -23.47 7.08 -2.13
CA GLU A 99 -23.53 6.67 -0.71
C GLU A 99 -22.30 5.88 -0.26
N LYS A 100 -21.84 4.93 -1.11
CA LYS A 100 -20.66 4.13 -0.80
C LYS A 100 -19.37 4.93 -0.88
N ILE A 101 -19.27 5.86 -1.82
CA ILE A 101 -18.13 6.78 -1.92
C ILE A 101 -18.00 7.60 -0.62
N ARG A 102 -19.11 8.18 -0.15
CA ARG A 102 -19.13 8.92 1.12
C ARG A 102 -18.78 8.03 2.31
N PHE A 103 -19.34 6.82 2.37
CA PHE A 103 -19.01 5.85 3.42
C PHE A 103 -17.53 5.48 3.43
N ILE A 104 -16.94 5.21 2.25
CA ILE A 104 -15.52 4.88 2.10
C ILE A 104 -14.65 6.07 2.54
N ALA A 105 -14.96 7.28 2.09
CA ALA A 105 -14.21 8.48 2.44
C ALA A 105 -14.19 8.71 3.94
N LYS A 106 -15.34 8.60 4.60
CA LYS A 106 -15.46 8.69 6.06
C LYS A 106 -14.63 7.63 6.77
N LYS A 107 -14.73 6.36 6.35
CA LYS A 107 -13.99 5.25 6.96
C LYS A 107 -12.49 5.37 6.79
N VAL A 108 -12.03 5.78 5.62
CA VAL A 108 -10.60 5.99 5.37
C VAL A 108 -10.08 7.16 6.20
N ALA A 109 -10.83 8.27 6.30
CA ALA A 109 -10.46 9.40 7.15
C ALA A 109 -10.39 9.00 8.64
N GLU A 110 -11.38 8.21 9.14
CA GLU A 110 -11.38 7.66 10.50
C GLU A 110 -10.15 6.77 10.75
N GLU A 111 -9.79 5.91 9.81
CA GLU A 111 -8.61 5.03 9.94
C GLU A 111 -7.29 5.80 9.84
N CYS A 112 -7.20 6.81 8.97
CA CYS A 112 -6.05 7.70 8.90
C CYS A 112 -5.87 8.48 10.22
N ALA A 113 -6.97 8.92 10.83
CA ALA A 113 -6.95 9.59 12.14
C ALA A 113 -6.53 8.65 13.28
N LYS A 114 -6.91 7.37 13.21
CA LYS A 114 -6.54 6.32 14.19
C LYS A 114 -5.16 5.73 13.95
N SER A 115 -4.51 6.09 12.83
CA SER A 115 -3.19 5.54 12.50
C SER A 115 -2.28 5.63 13.74
N PRO A 116 -1.73 4.50 14.21
CA PRO A 116 -0.96 4.49 15.44
C PRO A 116 0.16 5.52 15.32
N ASP A 117 0.36 6.23 16.43
CA ASP A 117 1.51 7.11 16.59
C ASP A 117 2.73 6.44 15.97
N ASN A 118 3.36 7.10 15.03
CA ASN A 118 4.58 6.62 14.41
C ASN A 118 5.51 6.14 15.54
N LEU A 119 5.82 4.83 15.58
CA LEU A 119 6.69 4.26 16.61
C LEU A 119 7.99 5.02 16.73
N THR A 120 8.48 5.53 15.59
CA THR A 120 9.65 6.41 15.51
C THR A 120 9.40 7.73 16.26
N ALA A 121 8.25 8.38 16.06
CA ALA A 121 7.90 9.61 16.77
C ALA A 121 7.73 9.37 18.28
N LYS A 122 7.17 8.23 18.71
CA LYS A 122 7.10 7.84 20.13
C LYS A 122 8.49 7.63 20.73
N ALA A 123 9.37 6.94 20.00
CA ALA A 123 10.76 6.72 20.43
C ALA A 123 11.52 8.04 20.54
N LEU A 124 11.38 8.94 19.56
CA LEU A 124 11.99 10.27 19.58
C LEU A 124 11.46 11.11 20.75
N LYS A 125 10.16 11.14 20.98
CA LYS A 125 9.55 11.83 22.14
C LYS A 125 10.08 11.29 23.47
N LYS A 126 10.30 9.99 23.57
CA LYS A 126 10.90 9.38 24.76
C LYS A 126 12.36 9.80 24.93
N ALA A 127 13.15 9.74 23.86
CA ALA A 127 14.55 10.17 23.88
C ALA A 127 14.73 11.66 24.24
N ILE A 128 13.84 12.53 23.76
CA ILE A 128 13.81 13.95 24.12
C ILE A 128 13.56 14.13 25.62
N ARG A 129 12.58 13.41 26.20
CA ARG A 129 12.31 13.46 27.64
C ARG A 129 13.51 12.97 28.48
N GLU A 130 14.20 11.94 28.04
CA GLU A 130 15.41 11.42 28.70
C GLU A 130 16.54 12.44 28.61
N ALA A 131 16.69 13.13 27.48
CA ALA A 131 17.65 14.22 27.32
C ALA A 131 17.30 15.42 28.22
N ASP A 132 16.03 15.81 28.32
CA ASP A 132 15.55 16.88 29.23
C ASP A 132 15.88 16.56 30.68
N THR A 133 15.60 15.33 31.13
CA THR A 133 15.91 14.90 32.49
C THR A 133 17.43 14.96 32.77
N ALA A 134 18.25 14.56 31.80
CA ALA A 134 19.70 14.61 31.92
C ALA A 134 20.21 16.06 31.98
N ILE A 135 19.66 16.95 31.16
CA ILE A 135 19.96 18.40 31.16
C ILE A 135 19.59 19.02 32.52
N GLU A 136 18.40 18.71 33.03
CA GLU A 136 17.94 19.23 34.33
C GLU A 136 18.83 18.76 35.48
N ASN A 137 19.26 17.51 35.48
CA ASN A 137 20.19 16.97 36.49
C ASN A 137 21.57 17.64 36.42
N LEU A 138 22.07 17.92 35.20
CA LEU A 138 23.32 18.66 35.02
C LEU A 138 23.22 20.11 35.52
N TRP A 139 22.08 20.78 35.28
CA TRP A 139 21.81 22.12 35.81
C TRP A 139 21.83 22.13 37.34
N LYS A 140 21.14 21.19 37.98
CA LYS A 140 21.14 21.07 39.46
C LYS A 140 22.53 20.84 40.03
N ALA A 141 23.38 20.05 39.37
CA ALA A 141 24.76 19.83 39.80
C ALA A 141 25.64 21.06 39.63
N ILE A 142 25.43 21.83 38.58
CA ILE A 142 26.14 23.13 38.36
C ILE A 142 25.73 24.17 39.44
N GLU A 143 24.43 24.27 39.75
CA GLU A 143 23.93 25.16 40.80
C GLU A 143 24.49 24.82 42.20
N GLN A 144 24.81 23.53 42.43
CA GLN A 144 25.44 23.06 43.66
C GLN A 144 26.98 23.29 43.71
N GLY A 145 27.52 23.94 42.66
CA GLY A 145 28.95 24.30 42.62
C GLY A 145 29.89 23.14 42.25
N GLN A 146 29.38 22.04 41.74
CA GLN A 146 30.21 20.89 41.38
C GLN A 146 30.86 21.10 40.01
N ALA A 147 32.18 20.96 39.92
CA ALA A 147 32.99 20.81 38.68
C ALA A 147 32.44 21.56 37.44
N VAL A 148 32.13 22.85 37.57
CA VAL A 148 31.36 23.69 36.64
C VAL A 148 31.87 23.59 35.19
N GLU A 149 33.20 23.65 35.02
CA GLU A 149 33.82 23.65 33.70
C GLU A 149 33.59 22.33 32.92
N MET A 150 33.71 21.19 33.60
CA MET A 150 33.50 19.86 33.01
C MET A 150 32.00 19.57 32.74
N LEU A 151 31.11 20.03 33.62
CA LEU A 151 29.67 19.85 33.51
C LEU A 151 29.07 20.74 32.41
N THR A 152 29.60 21.94 32.20
CA THR A 152 29.17 22.83 31.09
C THR A 152 29.44 22.21 29.74
N GLY A 153 30.56 21.54 29.53
CA GLY A 153 30.84 20.81 28.28
C GLY A 153 29.84 19.69 28.02
N ARG A 154 29.49 18.93 29.07
CA ARG A 154 28.47 17.86 28.97
C ARG A 154 27.07 18.43 28.74
N LEU A 155 26.72 19.53 29.37
CA LEU A 155 25.43 20.21 29.18
C LEU A 155 25.27 20.66 27.73
N ASN A 156 26.26 21.35 27.16
CA ASN A 156 26.22 21.79 25.77
C ASN A 156 26.06 20.63 24.80
N LYS A 157 26.73 19.49 25.04
CA LYS A 157 26.58 18.29 24.23
C LYS A 157 25.16 17.73 24.31
N ARG A 158 24.55 17.63 25.50
CA ARG A 158 23.18 17.15 25.69
C ARG A 158 22.14 18.08 25.06
N MET A 159 22.36 19.38 25.11
CA MET A 159 21.50 20.37 24.45
C MET A 159 21.55 20.23 22.92
N ALA A 160 22.74 20.00 22.35
CA ALA A 160 22.89 19.74 20.92
C ALA A 160 22.19 18.41 20.49
N GLU A 161 22.37 17.33 21.27
CA GLU A 161 21.69 16.06 21.05
C GLU A 161 20.15 16.23 21.09
N LYS A 162 19.63 17.00 22.04
CA LYS A 162 18.19 17.30 22.13
C LYS A 162 17.70 18.04 20.90
N ALA A 163 18.41 19.08 20.46
CA ALA A 163 18.04 19.87 19.28
C ALA A 163 17.99 19.01 18.01
N GLU A 164 18.92 18.05 17.87
CA GLU A 164 18.91 17.10 16.75
C GLU A 164 17.69 16.16 16.81
N LEU A 165 17.35 15.62 17.99
CA LEU A 165 16.17 14.78 18.18
C LEU A 165 14.86 15.53 17.92
N GLU A 166 14.78 16.82 18.31
CA GLU A 166 13.62 17.67 18.02
C GLU A 166 13.47 17.94 16.51
N ALA A 167 14.58 18.19 15.80
CA ALA A 167 14.58 18.33 14.36
C ALA A 167 14.11 17.04 13.66
N GLN A 168 14.57 15.87 14.10
CA GLN A 168 14.14 14.58 13.59
C GLN A 168 12.66 14.35 13.88
N LEU A 169 12.17 14.70 15.06
CA LEU A 169 10.74 14.60 15.40
C LEU A 169 9.87 15.48 14.50
N ALA A 170 10.28 16.71 14.24
CA ALA A 170 9.57 17.62 13.35
C ALA A 170 9.48 17.06 11.92
N ILE A 171 10.55 16.43 11.41
CA ILE A 171 10.54 15.74 10.12
C ILE A 171 9.54 14.57 10.12
N GLU A 172 9.53 13.75 11.17
CA GLU A 172 8.62 12.60 11.30
C GLU A 172 7.15 13.02 11.46
N GLU A 173 6.88 14.10 12.19
CA GLU A 173 5.53 14.65 12.33
C GLU A 173 5.02 15.25 11.02
N ASN A 174 5.88 15.89 10.23
CA ASN A 174 5.52 16.40 8.89
C ASN A 174 5.28 15.28 7.86
N LYS A 175 5.79 14.07 8.08
CA LYS A 175 5.47 12.90 7.25
C LYS A 175 4.06 12.36 7.49
N LYS A 176 3.36 12.83 8.51
CA LYS A 176 2.00 12.41 8.84
C LYS A 176 1.03 12.97 7.81
N ILE A 177 0.76 12.18 6.76
CA ILE A 177 -0.28 12.52 5.79
C ILE A 177 -1.63 12.22 6.43
N THR A 178 -2.25 13.23 7.03
CA THR A 178 -3.64 13.16 7.48
C THR A 178 -4.54 13.52 6.31
N LEU A 179 -5.12 12.51 5.67
CA LEU A 179 -6.14 12.75 4.65
C LEU A 179 -7.47 13.08 5.31
N THR A 180 -8.03 14.23 4.98
CA THR A 180 -9.37 14.62 5.41
C THR A 180 -10.44 13.92 4.55
N GLU A 181 -11.65 13.75 5.09
CA GLU A 181 -12.79 13.21 4.33
C GLU A 181 -13.02 13.98 3.03
N ALA A 182 -12.94 15.32 3.06
CA ALA A 182 -13.12 16.15 1.88
C ALA A 182 -12.06 15.91 0.79
N GLN A 183 -10.80 15.70 1.18
CA GLN A 183 -9.72 15.38 0.22
C GLN A 183 -9.93 14.01 -0.41
N ILE A 184 -10.38 13.03 0.36
CA ILE A 184 -10.66 11.68 -0.14
C ILE A 184 -11.85 11.71 -1.09
N LEU A 185 -12.93 12.45 -0.76
CA LEU A 185 -14.08 12.64 -1.63
C LEU A 185 -13.67 13.31 -2.94
N ALA A 186 -12.97 14.43 -2.90
CA ALA A 186 -12.49 15.13 -4.08
C ALA A 186 -11.62 14.23 -4.98
N PHE A 187 -10.79 13.36 -4.39
CA PHE A 187 -9.99 12.41 -5.16
C PHE A 187 -10.86 11.32 -5.82
N LEU A 188 -11.85 10.78 -5.10
CA LEU A 188 -12.75 9.76 -5.65
C LEU A 188 -13.64 10.33 -6.74
N ASP A 189 -14.17 11.54 -6.56
CA ASP A 189 -14.95 12.27 -7.56
C ASP A 189 -14.11 12.51 -8.82
N TYR A 190 -12.89 13.02 -8.66
CA TYR A 190 -11.94 13.20 -9.76
C TYR A 190 -11.71 11.88 -10.54
N VAL A 191 -11.50 10.75 -9.85
CA VAL A 191 -11.34 9.45 -10.50
C VAL A 191 -12.64 9.04 -11.24
N CYS A 192 -13.81 9.32 -10.69
CA CYS A 192 -15.09 9.03 -11.35
C CYS A 192 -15.33 9.87 -12.61
N GLU A 193 -14.92 11.14 -12.61
CA GLU A 193 -15.08 12.08 -13.73
C GLU A 193 -14.12 11.82 -14.89
N MET A 194 -12.99 11.12 -14.67
CA MET A 194 -12.05 10.78 -15.75
C MET A 194 -12.75 9.97 -16.86
N PRO A 195 -12.32 10.09 -18.13
CA PRO A 195 -12.86 9.29 -19.23
C PRO A 195 -12.80 7.77 -18.95
N ALA A 196 -13.80 7.02 -19.40
CA ALA A 196 -13.89 5.58 -19.13
C ALA A 196 -12.71 4.79 -19.72
N ASP A 197 -12.18 5.25 -20.83
CA ASP A 197 -11.07 4.62 -21.56
C ASP A 197 -9.70 5.02 -21.03
N ASP A 198 -9.62 5.93 -20.05
CA ASP A 198 -8.34 6.38 -19.48
C ASP A 198 -7.70 5.24 -18.68
N VAL A 199 -6.50 4.87 -19.10
CA VAL A 199 -5.69 3.82 -18.44
C VAL A 199 -5.40 4.17 -16.98
N ASN A 200 -5.21 5.46 -16.67
CA ASN A 200 -4.95 5.92 -15.31
C ASN A 200 -6.19 5.76 -14.42
N LYS A 201 -7.40 6.07 -14.95
CA LYS A 201 -8.67 5.79 -14.26
C LYS A 201 -8.80 4.30 -13.94
N ARG A 202 -8.63 3.46 -14.95
CA ARG A 202 -8.73 2.00 -14.79
C ARG A 202 -7.73 1.47 -13.78
N ARG A 203 -6.48 1.95 -13.82
CA ARG A 203 -5.43 1.61 -12.85
C ARG A 203 -5.78 2.08 -11.45
N ALA A 204 -6.26 3.31 -11.27
CA ALA A 204 -6.67 3.86 -9.99
C ALA A 204 -7.79 3.01 -9.37
N ILE A 205 -8.85 2.70 -10.13
CA ILE A 205 -9.97 1.86 -9.69
C ILE A 205 -9.48 0.49 -9.22
N ILE A 206 -8.66 -0.21 -10.04
CA ILE A 206 -8.13 -1.52 -9.69
C ILE A 206 -7.25 -1.45 -8.44
N ASN A 207 -6.42 -0.43 -8.30
CA ASN A 207 -5.52 -0.29 -7.15
C ASN A 207 -6.27 0.03 -5.85
N ILE A 208 -7.28 0.88 -5.92
CA ILE A 208 -8.07 1.30 -4.75
C ILE A 208 -8.98 0.16 -4.28
N PHE A 209 -9.69 -0.49 -5.20
CA PHE A 209 -10.78 -1.39 -4.83
C PHE A 209 -10.39 -2.86 -4.83
N VAL A 210 -9.53 -3.32 -5.75
CA VAL A 210 -9.23 -4.73 -5.93
C VAL A 210 -8.09 -5.20 -5.06
N HIS A 211 -8.35 -6.15 -4.18
CA HIS A 211 -7.34 -6.89 -3.44
C HIS A 211 -6.81 -8.07 -4.26
N SER A 212 -7.69 -8.95 -4.68
CA SER A 212 -7.34 -10.13 -5.48
C SER A 212 -8.55 -10.65 -6.27
N ILE A 213 -8.28 -11.32 -7.38
CA ILE A 213 -9.28 -11.91 -8.28
C ILE A 213 -8.91 -13.37 -8.50
N TYR A 214 -9.87 -14.26 -8.32
CA TYR A 214 -9.73 -15.69 -8.64
C TYR A 214 -10.58 -16.00 -9.86
N LEU A 215 -9.94 -16.33 -10.97
CA LEU A 215 -10.61 -16.55 -12.26
C LEU A 215 -10.84 -18.04 -12.51
N TYR A 216 -12.11 -18.44 -12.52
CA TYR A 216 -12.60 -19.76 -12.91
C TYR A 216 -13.00 -19.75 -14.40
N ASP A 217 -13.52 -20.85 -14.92
CA ASP A 217 -13.89 -20.92 -16.33
C ASP A 217 -15.26 -20.29 -16.60
N ASP A 218 -16.16 -20.34 -15.64
CA ASP A 218 -17.55 -19.87 -15.68
C ASP A 218 -17.78 -18.55 -14.94
N HIS A 219 -16.96 -18.25 -13.95
CA HIS A 219 -17.10 -17.06 -13.12
C HIS A 219 -15.74 -16.54 -12.64
N PHE A 220 -15.72 -15.39 -12.01
CA PHE A 220 -14.57 -14.92 -11.22
C PHE A 220 -15.00 -14.42 -9.86
N THR A 221 -14.18 -14.63 -8.87
CA THR A 221 -14.37 -14.13 -7.52
C THR A 221 -13.51 -12.91 -7.31
N LEU A 222 -14.15 -11.78 -7.00
CA LEU A 222 -13.49 -10.50 -6.70
C LEU A 222 -13.42 -10.30 -5.18
N ILE A 223 -12.23 -10.08 -4.67
CA ILE A 223 -12.00 -9.69 -3.27
C ILE A 223 -11.62 -8.22 -3.26
N ILE A 224 -12.37 -7.41 -2.52
CA ILE A 224 -12.22 -5.97 -2.46
C ILE A 224 -11.41 -5.60 -1.21
N ASN A 225 -10.62 -4.53 -1.28
CA ASN A 225 -9.82 -4.03 -0.15
C ASN A 225 -10.69 -3.67 1.08
N ALA A 226 -11.89 -3.15 0.85
CA ALA A 226 -12.81 -2.68 1.90
C ALA A 226 -13.74 -3.76 2.46
N SER A 227 -13.77 -4.97 1.87
CA SER A 227 -14.69 -6.04 2.26
C SER A 227 -13.95 -7.35 2.48
N LYS A 228 -14.24 -8.02 3.60
CA LYS A 228 -13.74 -9.38 3.85
C LYS A 228 -14.56 -10.46 3.12
N LYS A 229 -15.70 -10.09 2.52
CA LYS A 229 -16.58 -11.03 1.81
C LYS A 229 -16.19 -11.07 0.33
N PRO A 230 -15.91 -12.25 -0.24
CA PRO A 230 -15.68 -12.40 -1.67
C PRO A 230 -16.99 -12.18 -2.45
N LEU A 231 -16.89 -11.55 -3.60
CA LEU A 231 -17.99 -11.38 -4.55
C LEU A 231 -17.78 -12.34 -5.72
N SER A 232 -18.73 -13.23 -5.96
CA SER A 232 -18.71 -14.10 -7.13
C SER A 232 -19.49 -13.44 -8.27
N ILE A 233 -18.92 -13.42 -9.46
CA ILE A 233 -19.45 -12.74 -10.65
C ILE A 233 -19.35 -13.72 -11.82
N ASP A 234 -20.48 -14.03 -12.44
CA ASP A 234 -20.54 -14.97 -13.54
C ASP A 234 -19.85 -14.42 -14.80
N ASN A 235 -19.11 -15.28 -15.46
CA ASN A 235 -18.49 -15.02 -16.75
C ASN A 235 -19.54 -15.33 -17.85
N ILE A 236 -20.41 -14.38 -18.17
CA ILE A 236 -21.37 -14.51 -19.30
C ILE A 236 -20.83 -13.74 -20.49
#